data_b289774e6b5803d80f582bb8b26aef05
#
_entry.id   b289774e6b5803d80f582bb8b26aef05
#
_cell.length_a   1.000
_cell.length_b   1.000
_cell.length_c   1.000
_cell.angle_alpha   90.00
_cell.angle_beta   90.00
_cell.angle_gamma   90.00
#
_symmetry.space_group_name_H-M   'P 1'
#
loop_
_entity.id
_entity.type
_entity.pdbx_description
1 polymer ?
#
loop_
_entity_poly.entity_id
_entity_poly.type
_entity_poly.pdbx_seq_one_letter_code
_entity_poly.pdbx_strand_id
1 'polypeptide(L)'
;MSCQYQQICGGCPYRNLDFADYKKLKIEQFERVLTQINQDKIPAGKAVFVADGTRRRAELAFKHNRGNLVLGFNESKSHELINVEECPLLTAKINSLIPQLRSFLTEFCNIKVSEKLKNKKFRTYNIGSGDIWLTEAVNGVDMLLEINESLSLEHRMALCDFANGTADIARISVQIGAGKPETVIEKSRPYLNIGGYQVFVPAGTFLQASNAGEQALINLVLKYIGDTQGNIADLFCGVGTFSYPLAANPKNKITAIDSSEELLAGFQKSVNHNTIPNIKICRKNLFKYPLDSNELKGFEIVVFDPPRAGAAAQTAQIAAMPDENKPQKVIAVSCNPHTFVNDANTLISGGYRIIEVTLVDQFVYSTHSELVALFEKL
;
A
#
# COMPACT_ATOMS: atom_id res chain seq x y z
N MET A 1 2.13 -18.74 -15.17
CA MET A 1 3.43 -18.63 -15.90
C MET A 1 4.53 -19.10 -14.98
N SER A 2 5.55 -19.82 -15.50
CA SER A 2 6.75 -20.18 -14.73
C SER A 2 7.61 -18.92 -14.52
N CYS A 3 8.24 -18.81 -13.35
CA CYS A 3 9.19 -17.72 -13.05
C CYS A 3 10.60 -18.30 -13.05
N GLN A 4 11.49 -17.78 -13.89
CA GLN A 4 12.87 -18.25 -13.99
C GLN A 4 13.69 -17.98 -12.70
N TYR A 5 13.22 -17.09 -11.83
CA TYR A 5 13.88 -16.70 -10.58
C TYR A 5 13.26 -17.37 -9.34
N GLN A 6 12.30 -18.29 -9.48
CA GLN A 6 11.52 -18.85 -8.35
C GLN A 6 12.35 -19.52 -7.26
N GLN A 7 13.57 -20.04 -7.60
CA GLN A 7 14.44 -20.72 -6.64
C GLN A 7 15.34 -19.77 -5.87
N ILE A 8 15.56 -18.55 -6.36
CA ILE A 8 16.51 -17.60 -5.80
C ILE A 8 15.85 -16.32 -5.28
N CYS A 9 14.75 -15.88 -5.90
CA CYS A 9 14.06 -14.64 -5.54
C CYS A 9 13.31 -14.77 -4.22
N GLY A 10 13.52 -13.80 -3.30
CA GLY A 10 12.85 -13.76 -2.01
C GLY A 10 11.36 -13.35 -2.05
N GLY A 11 10.87 -12.88 -3.19
CA GLY A 11 9.52 -12.32 -3.28
C GLY A 11 8.37 -13.32 -3.27
N CYS A 12 8.62 -14.58 -3.67
CA CYS A 12 7.59 -15.60 -3.90
C CYS A 12 7.97 -16.96 -3.33
N PRO A 13 8.02 -17.15 -2.00
CA PRO A 13 8.45 -18.42 -1.38
C PRO A 13 7.56 -19.62 -1.70
N TYR A 14 6.32 -19.42 -2.14
CA TYR A 14 5.38 -20.47 -2.51
C TYR A 14 5.21 -20.67 -4.03
N ARG A 15 6.05 -20.03 -4.85
CA ARG A 15 5.92 -20.09 -6.32
C ARG A 15 6.17 -21.47 -6.91
N ASN A 16 6.82 -22.38 -6.16
CA ASN A 16 7.05 -23.75 -6.53
C ASN A 16 5.80 -24.65 -6.43
N LEU A 17 4.75 -24.16 -5.74
CA LEU A 17 3.47 -24.89 -5.65
C LEU A 17 2.63 -24.62 -6.89
N ASP A 18 1.84 -25.61 -7.31
CA ASP A 18 0.77 -25.31 -8.24
C ASP A 18 -0.31 -24.41 -7.58
N PHE A 19 -1.17 -23.80 -8.40
CA PHE A 19 -2.10 -22.79 -7.87
C PHE A 19 -3.20 -23.39 -6.99
N ALA A 20 -3.55 -24.66 -7.17
CA ALA A 20 -4.54 -25.34 -6.33
C ALA A 20 -3.96 -25.66 -4.95
N ASP A 21 -2.75 -26.22 -4.90
CA ASP A 21 -2.03 -26.49 -3.66
C ASP A 21 -1.69 -25.21 -2.89
N TYR A 22 -1.28 -24.16 -3.62
CA TYR A 22 -1.06 -22.84 -3.04
C TYR A 22 -2.33 -22.30 -2.36
N LYS A 23 -3.48 -22.33 -3.03
CA LYS A 23 -4.75 -21.90 -2.43
C LYS A 23 -5.10 -22.69 -1.18
N LYS A 24 -4.94 -24.01 -1.25
CA LYS A 24 -5.19 -24.91 -0.11
C LYS A 24 -4.32 -24.54 1.08
N LEU A 25 -3.02 -24.34 0.85
CA LEU A 25 -2.08 -23.89 1.89
C LEU A 25 -2.53 -22.57 2.54
N LYS A 26 -2.92 -21.58 1.74
CA LYS A 26 -3.37 -20.27 2.24
C LYS A 26 -4.66 -20.37 3.05
N ILE A 27 -5.62 -21.20 2.62
CA ILE A 27 -6.85 -21.47 3.36
C ILE A 27 -6.55 -22.15 4.69
N GLU A 28 -5.70 -23.18 4.70
CA GLU A 28 -5.28 -23.86 5.94
C GLU A 28 -4.57 -22.91 6.92
N GLN A 29 -3.72 -22.00 6.41
CA GLN A 29 -3.10 -20.96 7.23
C GLN A 29 -4.13 -20.01 7.81
N PHE A 30 -5.10 -19.59 7.01
CA PHE A 30 -6.20 -18.74 7.45
C PHE A 30 -7.07 -19.42 8.52
N GLU A 31 -7.45 -20.68 8.33
CA GLU A 31 -8.22 -21.43 9.32
C GLU A 31 -7.48 -21.55 10.66
N ARG A 32 -6.15 -21.77 10.65
CA ARG A 32 -5.33 -21.75 11.87
C ARG A 32 -5.35 -20.38 12.58
N VAL A 33 -5.44 -19.29 11.85
CA VAL A 33 -5.60 -17.95 12.45
C VAL A 33 -6.94 -17.85 13.16
N LEU A 34 -8.01 -18.33 12.55
CA LEU A 34 -9.35 -18.29 13.15
C LEU A 34 -9.42 -19.09 14.46
N THR A 35 -8.69 -20.20 14.59
CA THR A 35 -8.67 -20.99 15.84
C THR A 35 -8.04 -20.28 17.05
N GLN A 36 -7.32 -19.16 16.82
CA GLN A 36 -6.68 -18.38 17.89
C GLN A 36 -7.60 -17.26 18.43
N ILE A 37 -8.77 -17.10 17.83
CA ILE A 37 -9.73 -16.07 18.21
C ILE A 37 -10.72 -16.64 19.24
N ASN A 38 -11.01 -15.87 20.28
CA ASN A 38 -11.84 -16.27 21.42
C ASN A 38 -13.35 -16.25 21.09
N GLN A 39 -13.74 -16.97 20.04
CA GLN A 39 -15.15 -17.16 19.63
C GLN A 39 -15.32 -18.57 19.06
N ASP A 40 -16.30 -19.33 19.55
CA ASP A 40 -16.48 -20.76 19.26
C ASP A 40 -16.67 -21.08 17.78
N LYS A 41 -17.39 -20.24 17.04
CA LYS A 41 -17.62 -20.39 15.61
C LYS A 41 -17.45 -19.06 14.91
N ILE A 42 -16.46 -18.98 14.03
CA ILE A 42 -16.22 -17.82 13.20
C ILE A 42 -16.61 -18.17 11.76
N PRO A 43 -17.65 -17.55 11.20
CA PRO A 43 -17.96 -17.75 9.80
C PRO A 43 -16.83 -17.24 8.90
N ALA A 44 -16.32 -18.13 8.05
CA ALA A 44 -15.34 -17.79 7.04
C ALA A 44 -16.02 -17.43 5.72
N GLY A 45 -15.76 -16.23 5.22
CA GLY A 45 -16.18 -15.82 3.89
C GLY A 45 -15.41 -16.54 2.78
N LYS A 46 -15.93 -16.46 1.56
CA LYS A 46 -15.23 -17.04 0.40
C LYS A 46 -13.92 -16.31 0.15
N ALA A 47 -12.81 -17.01 0.30
CA ALA A 47 -11.47 -16.46 0.07
C ALA A 47 -11.33 -15.91 -1.37
N VAL A 48 -10.68 -14.74 -1.49
CA VAL A 48 -10.40 -14.06 -2.74
C VAL A 48 -8.92 -14.19 -3.06
N PHE A 49 -8.60 -14.66 -4.26
CA PHE A 49 -7.22 -14.79 -4.76
C PHE A 49 -7.09 -13.94 -6.02
N VAL A 50 -6.10 -13.06 -6.06
CA VAL A 50 -5.79 -12.31 -7.27
C VAL A 50 -4.89 -13.11 -8.21
N ALA A 51 -4.90 -12.76 -9.50
CA ALA A 51 -4.10 -13.44 -10.51
C ALA A 51 -2.67 -12.86 -10.62
N ASP A 52 -1.79 -13.62 -11.24
CA ASP A 52 -0.50 -13.10 -11.75
C ASP A 52 -0.76 -11.93 -12.72
N GLY A 53 0.26 -11.08 -12.90
CA GLY A 53 0.20 -9.97 -13.84
C GLY A 53 -0.68 -8.79 -13.39
N THR A 54 -1.11 -8.77 -12.12
CA THR A 54 -1.99 -7.72 -11.61
C THR A 54 -1.30 -6.76 -10.64
N ARG A 55 -0.05 -7.04 -10.24
CA ARG A 55 0.68 -6.20 -9.29
C ARG A 55 1.11 -4.90 -9.94
N ARG A 56 0.51 -3.81 -9.50
CA ARG A 56 0.73 -2.45 -10.02
C ARG A 56 1.84 -1.68 -9.32
N ARG A 57 2.54 -2.29 -8.36
CA ARG A 57 3.65 -1.67 -7.60
C ARG A 57 4.85 -2.60 -7.57
N ALA A 58 6.01 -2.04 -7.85
CA ALA A 58 7.30 -2.71 -7.72
C ALA A 58 8.29 -1.81 -7.01
N GLU A 59 9.13 -2.40 -6.18
CA GLU A 59 10.34 -1.82 -5.63
C GLU A 59 11.50 -2.62 -6.19
N LEU A 60 12.30 -2.01 -7.05
CA LEU A 60 13.45 -2.60 -7.69
C LEU A 60 14.70 -1.92 -7.14
N ALA A 61 15.61 -2.70 -6.57
CA ALA A 61 16.92 -2.19 -6.20
C ALA A 61 17.86 -2.23 -7.40
N PHE A 62 18.79 -1.25 -7.50
CA PHE A 62 19.84 -1.27 -8.48
C PHE A 62 21.22 -1.06 -7.87
N LYS A 63 22.22 -1.67 -8.49
CA LYS A 63 23.63 -1.52 -8.14
C LYS A 63 24.49 -1.51 -9.39
N HIS A 64 25.26 -0.46 -9.55
CA HIS A 64 26.22 -0.30 -10.66
C HIS A 64 27.64 -0.38 -10.14
N ASN A 65 28.43 -1.32 -10.66
CA ASN A 65 29.82 -1.47 -10.29
C ASN A 65 30.67 -1.80 -11.52
N ARG A 66 31.69 -0.99 -11.78
CA ARG A 66 32.67 -1.16 -12.88
C ARG A 66 32.02 -1.43 -14.25
N GLY A 67 30.97 -0.70 -14.57
CA GLY A 67 30.23 -0.83 -15.83
C GLY A 67 29.15 -1.91 -15.87
N ASN A 68 29.01 -2.71 -14.82
CA ASN A 68 27.93 -3.70 -14.72
C ASN A 68 26.78 -3.18 -13.86
N LEU A 69 25.59 -3.12 -14.42
CA LEU A 69 24.36 -2.79 -13.73
C LEU A 69 23.60 -4.06 -13.38
N VAL A 70 23.24 -4.19 -12.12
CA VAL A 70 22.23 -5.16 -11.65
C VAL A 70 20.98 -4.39 -11.27
N LEU A 71 19.82 -4.79 -11.77
CA LEU A 71 18.52 -4.21 -11.47
C LEU A 71 17.52 -5.33 -11.17
N GLY A 72 16.88 -5.31 -10.01
CA GLY A 72 15.86 -6.30 -9.66
C GLY A 72 15.56 -6.40 -8.18
N PHE A 73 15.41 -7.63 -7.68
CA PHE A 73 14.98 -7.90 -6.31
C PHE A 73 16.10 -8.56 -5.50
N ASN A 74 15.95 -8.52 -4.18
CA ASN A 74 16.87 -9.24 -3.30
C ASN A 74 16.66 -10.75 -3.39
N GLU A 75 17.77 -11.48 -3.33
CA GLU A 75 17.78 -12.93 -3.14
C GLU A 75 17.11 -13.30 -1.79
N SER A 76 16.56 -14.51 -1.72
CA SER A 76 15.94 -14.99 -0.50
C SER A 76 16.94 -15.07 0.64
N LYS A 77 16.64 -14.40 1.76
CA LYS A 77 17.50 -14.35 2.97
C LYS A 77 18.89 -13.75 2.75
N SER A 78 19.06 -12.94 1.70
CA SER A 78 20.32 -12.31 1.36
C SER A 78 20.07 -10.85 0.96
N HIS A 79 21.14 -10.04 0.93
CA HIS A 79 21.15 -8.67 0.37
C HIS A 79 21.73 -8.64 -1.06
N GLU A 80 22.04 -9.80 -1.64
CA GLU A 80 22.48 -9.89 -3.02
C GLU A 80 21.31 -9.61 -3.96
N LEU A 81 21.58 -8.85 -5.03
CA LEU A 81 20.57 -8.50 -6.01
C LEU A 81 20.54 -9.50 -7.15
N ILE A 82 19.34 -9.93 -7.46
CA ILE A 82 19.04 -10.75 -8.66
C ILE A 82 18.76 -9.80 -9.82
N ASN A 83 19.47 -10.00 -10.93
CA ASN A 83 19.23 -9.25 -12.14
C ASN A 83 17.95 -9.74 -12.82
N VAL A 84 16.86 -8.97 -12.73
CA VAL A 84 15.52 -9.37 -13.18
C VAL A 84 15.21 -8.73 -14.52
N GLU A 85 14.84 -9.53 -15.53
CA GLU A 85 14.38 -9.07 -16.84
C GLU A 85 12.85 -8.86 -16.86
N GLU A 86 12.12 -9.75 -16.18
CA GLU A 86 10.66 -9.70 -16.03
C GLU A 86 10.21 -10.33 -14.71
N CYS A 87 9.04 -9.95 -14.23
CA CYS A 87 8.41 -10.57 -13.07
C CYS A 87 6.94 -10.92 -13.38
N PRO A 88 6.55 -12.21 -13.33
CA PRO A 88 5.19 -12.64 -13.67
C PRO A 88 4.08 -12.02 -12.81
N LEU A 89 4.41 -11.50 -11.62
CA LEU A 89 3.43 -10.84 -10.75
C LEU A 89 3.07 -9.44 -11.24
N LEU A 90 4.02 -8.74 -11.88
CA LEU A 90 3.86 -7.34 -12.27
C LEU A 90 2.95 -7.21 -13.49
N THR A 91 2.29 -6.07 -13.59
CA THR A 91 1.54 -5.71 -14.80
C THR A 91 2.45 -5.65 -16.03
N ALA A 92 1.87 -5.82 -17.20
CA ALA A 92 2.60 -5.73 -18.46
C ALA A 92 3.30 -4.36 -18.61
N LYS A 93 2.65 -3.28 -18.16
CA LYS A 93 3.19 -1.92 -18.23
C LYS A 93 4.45 -1.76 -17.37
N ILE A 94 4.47 -2.27 -16.14
CA ILE A 94 5.68 -2.21 -15.31
C ILE A 94 6.77 -3.11 -15.88
N ASN A 95 6.43 -4.32 -16.34
CA ASN A 95 7.41 -5.22 -16.98
C ASN A 95 8.07 -4.59 -18.22
N SER A 96 7.31 -3.88 -19.05
CA SER A 96 7.86 -3.22 -20.25
C SER A 96 8.85 -2.09 -19.94
N LEU A 97 8.81 -1.53 -18.73
CA LEU A 97 9.75 -0.50 -18.28
C LEU A 97 11.09 -1.07 -17.80
N ILE A 98 11.17 -2.33 -17.37
CA ILE A 98 12.41 -2.90 -16.83
C ILE A 98 13.60 -2.81 -17.79
N PRO A 99 13.51 -3.20 -19.08
CA PRO A 99 14.61 -3.03 -20.02
C PRO A 99 14.97 -1.56 -20.27
N GLN A 100 13.98 -0.67 -20.34
CA GLN A 100 14.19 0.77 -20.53
C GLN A 100 14.93 1.40 -19.35
N LEU A 101 14.52 1.03 -18.11
CA LEU A 101 15.19 1.44 -16.87
C LEU A 101 16.62 0.94 -16.81
N ARG A 102 16.88 -0.29 -17.26
CA ARG A 102 18.23 -0.85 -17.31
C ARG A 102 19.15 -0.03 -18.22
N SER A 103 18.70 0.29 -19.43
CA SER A 103 19.46 1.14 -20.36
C SER A 103 19.71 2.52 -19.74
N PHE A 104 18.67 3.17 -19.25
CA PHE A 104 18.74 4.47 -18.61
C PHE A 104 19.71 4.48 -17.42
N LEU A 105 19.58 3.55 -16.48
CA LEU A 105 20.41 3.50 -15.27
C LEU A 105 21.89 3.23 -15.60
N THR A 106 22.18 2.46 -16.66
CA THR A 106 23.56 2.24 -17.08
C THR A 106 24.25 3.55 -17.47
N GLU A 107 23.54 4.44 -18.16
CA GLU A 107 24.06 5.77 -18.54
C GLU A 107 24.04 6.73 -17.32
N PHE A 108 22.95 6.76 -16.59
CA PHE A 108 22.75 7.61 -15.42
C PHE A 108 23.81 7.40 -14.35
N CYS A 109 24.15 6.15 -14.04
CA CYS A 109 25.17 5.80 -13.05
C CYS A 109 26.60 6.15 -13.49
N ASN A 110 26.84 6.39 -14.79
CA ASN A 110 28.15 6.82 -15.30
C ASN A 110 28.34 8.34 -15.24
N ILE A 111 27.32 9.12 -14.95
CA ILE A 111 27.44 10.58 -14.76
C ILE A 111 28.32 10.87 -13.55
N LYS A 112 29.46 11.52 -13.78
CA LYS A 112 30.42 11.92 -12.74
C LYS A 112 30.15 13.34 -12.30
N VAL A 113 29.98 13.52 -11.00
CA VAL A 113 29.78 14.83 -10.38
C VAL A 113 31.03 15.21 -9.61
N SER A 114 31.50 16.44 -9.81
CA SER A 114 32.58 17.02 -9.00
C SER A 114 32.05 18.17 -8.18
N GLU A 115 31.98 17.98 -6.87
CA GLU A 115 31.47 18.95 -5.91
C GLU A 115 32.60 19.56 -5.11
N LYS A 116 32.58 20.89 -4.94
CA LYS A 116 33.55 21.60 -4.11
C LYS A 116 33.13 21.59 -2.65
N LEU A 117 33.92 20.96 -1.81
CA LEU A 117 33.69 20.90 -0.36
C LEU A 117 34.03 22.22 0.34
N LYS A 118 33.52 22.42 1.55
CA LYS A 118 33.78 23.61 2.39
C LYS A 118 35.27 23.86 2.63
N ASN A 119 36.10 22.82 2.65
CA ASN A 119 37.57 22.90 2.80
C ASN A 119 38.32 23.15 1.48
N LYS A 120 37.64 23.61 0.42
CA LYS A 120 38.16 23.85 -0.93
C LYS A 120 38.67 22.62 -1.69
N LYS A 121 38.54 21.41 -1.15
CA LYS A 121 38.77 20.15 -1.86
C LYS A 121 37.58 19.80 -2.73
N PHE A 122 37.83 19.02 -3.80
CA PHE A 122 36.77 18.46 -4.63
C PHE A 122 36.48 17.01 -4.24
N ARG A 123 35.22 16.68 -4.14
CA ARG A 123 34.72 15.29 -4.07
C ARG A 123 34.16 14.94 -5.43
N THR A 124 34.64 13.83 -6.02
CA THR A 124 34.04 13.27 -7.24
C THR A 124 33.26 12.02 -6.86
N TYR A 125 32.02 11.93 -7.31
CA TYR A 125 31.15 10.79 -7.05
C TYR A 125 30.25 10.52 -8.26
N ASN A 126 29.64 9.36 -8.25
CA ASN A 126 28.53 8.98 -9.14
C ASN A 126 27.45 8.25 -8.30
N ILE A 127 26.26 8.14 -8.84
CA ILE A 127 25.15 7.41 -8.23
C ILE A 127 25.31 5.94 -8.58
N GLY A 128 25.81 5.13 -7.64
CA GLY A 128 26.14 3.73 -7.89
C GLY A 128 25.08 2.74 -7.41
N SER A 129 24.09 3.17 -6.64
CA SER A 129 23.02 2.29 -6.11
C SER A 129 21.83 3.11 -5.64
N GLY A 130 20.69 2.43 -5.50
CA GLY A 130 19.45 2.99 -5.00
C GLY A 130 18.28 2.05 -5.23
N ASP A 131 17.08 2.55 -4.94
CA ASP A 131 15.82 1.85 -5.12
C ASP A 131 14.92 2.64 -6.07
N ILE A 132 14.15 1.91 -6.88
CA ILE A 132 13.17 2.47 -7.79
C ILE A 132 11.81 1.91 -7.43
N TRP A 133 10.93 2.79 -7.01
CA TRP A 133 9.53 2.48 -6.80
C TRP A 133 8.75 2.82 -8.06
N LEU A 134 8.10 1.84 -8.62
CA LEU A 134 7.20 1.99 -9.76
C LEU A 134 5.78 1.76 -9.29
N THR A 135 4.90 2.69 -9.59
CA THR A 135 3.47 2.58 -9.30
C THR A 135 2.67 2.85 -10.57
N GLU A 136 1.96 1.86 -11.08
CA GLU A 136 1.06 2.06 -12.20
C GLU A 136 -0.20 2.79 -11.75
N ALA A 137 -0.42 3.95 -12.32
CA ALA A 137 -1.62 4.77 -12.22
C ALA A 137 -2.45 4.67 -13.52
N VAL A 138 -3.65 5.24 -13.53
CA VAL A 138 -4.54 5.20 -14.71
C VAL A 138 -3.88 5.85 -15.93
N ASN A 139 -3.18 6.95 -15.73
CA ASN A 139 -2.59 7.79 -16.79
C ASN A 139 -1.08 7.59 -16.96
N GLY A 140 -0.50 6.51 -16.45
CA GLY A 140 0.92 6.20 -16.61
C GLY A 140 1.55 5.66 -15.34
N VAL A 141 2.87 5.58 -15.32
CA VAL A 141 3.64 5.10 -14.17
C VAL A 141 4.24 6.27 -13.41
N ASP A 142 4.02 6.28 -12.11
CA ASP A 142 4.71 7.13 -11.16
C ASP A 142 5.99 6.43 -10.71
N MET A 143 7.12 7.06 -10.94
CA MET A 143 8.44 6.57 -10.58
C MET A 143 9.03 7.41 -9.45
N LEU A 144 9.44 6.76 -8.36
CA LEU A 144 10.25 7.36 -7.31
C LEU A 144 11.63 6.69 -7.31
N LEU A 145 12.68 7.49 -7.45
CA LEU A 145 14.07 7.07 -7.33
C LEU A 145 14.59 7.45 -5.94
N GLU A 146 14.97 6.47 -5.15
CA GLU A 146 15.57 6.66 -3.82
C GLU A 146 17.08 6.43 -3.90
N ILE A 147 17.86 7.44 -3.53
CA ILE A 147 19.32 7.46 -3.61
C ILE A 147 19.93 8.18 -2.41
N ASN A 148 21.21 7.98 -2.17
CA ASN A 148 21.93 8.66 -1.07
C ASN A 148 22.76 9.87 -1.52
N GLU A 149 23.08 9.98 -2.81
CA GLU A 149 23.90 11.05 -3.36
C GLU A 149 23.03 12.18 -3.94
N SER A 150 23.54 13.40 -3.90
CA SER A 150 22.86 14.57 -4.47
C SER A 150 22.78 14.49 -6.00
N LEU A 151 21.69 15.01 -6.58
CA LEU A 151 21.54 15.14 -8.02
C LEU A 151 22.28 16.37 -8.56
N SER A 152 23.13 16.20 -9.59
CA SER A 152 23.60 17.31 -10.40
C SER A 152 22.56 17.76 -11.43
N LEU A 153 22.85 18.83 -12.16
CA LEU A 153 22.01 19.28 -13.28
C LEU A 153 21.92 18.21 -14.38
N GLU A 154 23.05 17.54 -14.68
CA GLU A 154 23.10 16.48 -15.69
C GLU A 154 22.23 15.29 -15.31
N HIS A 155 22.21 14.91 -14.04
CA HIS A 155 21.30 13.86 -13.56
C HIS A 155 19.82 14.27 -13.74
N ARG A 156 19.46 15.53 -13.40
CA ARG A 156 18.08 16.03 -13.58
C ARG A 156 17.69 16.05 -15.05
N MET A 157 18.59 16.47 -15.94
CA MET A 157 18.36 16.46 -17.39
C MET A 157 18.14 15.02 -17.88
N ALA A 158 19.00 14.07 -17.49
CA ALA A 158 18.85 12.66 -17.86
C ALA A 158 17.51 12.06 -17.42
N LEU A 159 17.02 12.40 -16.20
CA LEU A 159 15.68 11.99 -15.74
C LEU A 159 14.57 12.60 -16.59
N CYS A 160 14.70 13.87 -16.96
CA CYS A 160 13.72 14.54 -17.84
C CYS A 160 13.71 13.92 -19.23
N ASP A 161 14.88 13.64 -19.82
CA ASP A 161 15.01 13.03 -21.14
C ASP A 161 14.44 11.60 -21.13
N PHE A 162 14.73 10.82 -20.10
CA PHE A 162 14.14 9.50 -19.92
C PHE A 162 12.61 9.54 -19.83
N ALA A 163 12.05 10.46 -19.03
CA ALA A 163 10.61 10.61 -18.92
C ALA A 163 9.97 11.00 -20.25
N ASN A 164 10.58 11.94 -20.99
CA ASN A 164 10.08 12.41 -22.29
C ASN A 164 10.18 11.34 -23.37
N GLY A 165 11.26 10.53 -23.36
CA GLY A 165 11.46 9.41 -24.27
C GLY A 165 10.61 8.17 -23.94
N THR A 166 10.00 8.09 -22.76
CA THR A 166 9.22 6.94 -22.29
C THR A 166 7.76 7.32 -22.15
N ALA A 167 6.91 6.82 -23.04
CA ALA A 167 5.49 7.21 -23.10
C ALA A 167 4.74 6.93 -21.83
N ASP A 168 5.01 5.77 -21.20
CA ASP A 168 4.30 5.29 -20.00
C ASP A 168 4.69 6.01 -18.71
N ILE A 169 5.75 6.81 -18.67
CA ILE A 169 6.08 7.59 -17.47
C ILE A 169 5.17 8.81 -17.35
N ALA A 170 4.44 8.92 -16.24
CA ALA A 170 3.61 10.08 -15.91
C ALA A 170 4.38 11.12 -15.05
N ARG A 171 5.18 10.64 -14.08
CA ARG A 171 5.97 11.47 -13.18
C ARG A 171 7.25 10.74 -12.77
N ILE A 172 8.33 11.51 -12.57
CA ILE A 172 9.53 11.04 -11.87
C ILE A 172 9.79 11.96 -10.68
N SER A 173 9.91 11.36 -9.53
CA SER A 173 10.32 12.01 -8.29
C SER A 173 11.61 11.37 -7.76
N VAL A 174 12.38 12.12 -6.96
CA VAL A 174 13.60 11.63 -6.34
C VAL A 174 13.56 11.91 -4.85
N GLN A 175 14.00 10.95 -4.08
CA GLN A 175 14.21 11.08 -2.64
C GLN A 175 15.69 10.86 -2.33
N ILE A 176 16.31 11.79 -1.58
CA ILE A 176 17.70 11.70 -1.20
C ILE A 176 17.77 11.38 0.29
N GLY A 177 18.25 10.19 0.62
CA GLY A 177 18.33 9.68 2.00
C GLY A 177 16.96 9.74 2.70
N ALA A 178 16.94 10.29 3.92
CA ALA A 178 15.70 10.46 4.70
C ALA A 178 14.86 11.71 4.31
N GLY A 179 15.21 12.38 3.19
CA GLY A 179 14.48 13.55 2.71
C GLY A 179 13.07 13.22 2.21
N LYS A 180 12.29 14.26 1.89
CA LYS A 180 10.99 14.08 1.22
C LYS A 180 11.19 13.89 -0.28
N PRO A 181 10.29 13.16 -0.96
CA PRO A 181 10.29 13.09 -2.42
C PRO A 181 10.17 14.48 -3.06
N GLU A 182 11.06 14.78 -4.00
CA GLU A 182 11.03 15.97 -4.85
C GLU A 182 10.64 15.54 -6.28
N THR A 183 9.62 16.16 -6.86
CA THR A 183 9.25 15.90 -8.26
C THR A 183 10.24 16.58 -9.19
N VAL A 184 10.91 15.80 -10.03
CA VAL A 184 11.83 16.29 -11.07
C VAL A 184 11.07 16.64 -12.35
N ILE A 185 10.14 15.77 -12.75
CA ILE A 185 9.27 15.99 -13.90
C ILE A 185 7.89 15.36 -13.69
N GLU A 186 6.83 16.08 -14.02
CA GLU A 186 5.45 15.61 -14.05
C GLU A 186 4.86 15.93 -15.42
N LYS A 187 4.75 14.93 -16.31
CA LYS A 187 4.07 15.09 -17.62
C LYS A 187 2.56 15.12 -17.43
N SER A 188 2.07 14.30 -16.50
CA SER A 188 0.68 14.28 -16.06
C SER A 188 0.62 13.83 -14.61
N ARG A 189 -0.27 14.42 -13.81
CA ARG A 189 -0.42 14.04 -12.40
C ARG A 189 -0.95 12.62 -12.27
N PRO A 190 -0.21 11.68 -11.62
CA PRO A 190 -0.68 10.32 -11.43
C PRO A 190 -1.98 10.27 -10.62
N TYR A 191 -2.94 9.46 -11.07
CA TYR A 191 -4.19 9.24 -10.35
C TYR A 191 -4.68 7.80 -10.45
N LEU A 192 -5.48 7.40 -9.47
CA LEU A 192 -6.21 6.15 -9.43
C LEU A 192 -7.70 6.41 -9.62
N ASN A 193 -8.43 5.36 -10.01
CA ASN A 193 -9.89 5.37 -9.94
C ASN A 193 -10.31 4.53 -8.73
N ILE A 194 -10.78 5.18 -7.66
CA ILE A 194 -11.25 4.52 -6.44
C ILE A 194 -12.72 4.85 -6.23
N GLY A 195 -13.58 3.84 -6.27
CA GLY A 195 -15.03 4.04 -6.12
C GLY A 195 -15.66 4.95 -7.17
N GLY A 196 -15.07 5.04 -8.38
CA GLY A 196 -15.51 5.93 -9.45
C GLY A 196 -14.93 7.35 -9.38
N TYR A 197 -14.12 7.68 -8.37
CA TYR A 197 -13.52 8.99 -8.18
C TYR A 197 -12.05 9.02 -8.64
N GLN A 198 -11.63 10.15 -9.19
CA GLN A 198 -10.24 10.39 -9.57
C GLN A 198 -9.42 10.80 -8.33
N VAL A 199 -8.53 9.92 -7.89
CA VAL A 199 -7.73 10.09 -6.67
C VAL A 199 -6.28 10.36 -7.02
N PHE A 200 -5.80 11.56 -6.77
CA PHE A 200 -4.40 11.96 -7.01
C PHE A 200 -3.48 11.35 -5.95
N VAL A 201 -2.37 10.80 -6.42
CA VAL A 201 -1.42 10.07 -5.58
C VAL A 201 -0.18 10.92 -5.33
N PRO A 202 0.16 11.27 -4.08
CA PRO A 202 1.46 11.85 -3.76
C PRO A 202 2.62 10.90 -4.11
N ALA A 203 3.79 11.44 -4.44
CA ALA A 203 4.97 10.63 -4.76
C ALA A 203 5.38 9.75 -3.57
N GLY A 204 5.76 8.49 -3.84
CA GLY A 204 6.18 7.55 -2.80
C GLY A 204 5.04 7.01 -1.92
N THR A 205 3.79 7.29 -2.24
CA THR A 205 2.62 6.86 -1.47
C THR A 205 2.48 5.34 -1.45
N PHE A 206 2.19 4.79 -0.26
CA PHE A 206 1.72 3.41 -0.16
C PHE A 206 0.34 3.25 -0.79
N LEU A 207 0.18 2.23 -1.63
CA LEU A 207 -1.09 1.83 -2.25
C LEU A 207 -1.22 0.31 -2.16
N GLN A 208 -2.45 -0.18 -2.25
CA GLN A 208 -2.70 -1.62 -2.35
C GLN A 208 -1.95 -2.23 -3.55
N ALA A 209 -1.44 -3.45 -3.40
CA ALA A 209 -0.49 -4.07 -4.32
C ALA A 209 -1.03 -4.24 -5.74
N SER A 210 -2.34 -4.46 -5.87
CA SER A 210 -3.04 -4.61 -7.15
C SER A 210 -4.38 -3.92 -7.15
N ASN A 211 -4.85 -3.50 -8.32
CA ASN A 211 -6.20 -2.95 -8.47
C ASN A 211 -7.29 -3.99 -8.13
N ALA A 212 -7.07 -5.26 -8.50
CA ALA A 212 -8.00 -6.34 -8.20
C ALA A 212 -8.11 -6.62 -6.69
N GLY A 213 -6.97 -6.57 -5.97
CA GLY A 213 -6.94 -6.71 -4.50
C GLY A 213 -7.64 -5.53 -3.82
N GLU A 214 -7.34 -4.31 -4.23
CA GLU A 214 -8.01 -3.10 -3.72
C GLU A 214 -9.52 -3.16 -3.91
N GLN A 215 -9.97 -3.53 -5.10
CA GLN A 215 -11.40 -3.66 -5.39
C GLN A 215 -12.06 -4.77 -4.55
N ALA A 216 -11.36 -5.88 -4.30
CA ALA A 216 -11.87 -6.95 -3.43
C ALA A 216 -12.04 -6.46 -1.98
N LEU A 217 -11.06 -5.71 -1.44
CA LEU A 217 -11.15 -5.11 -0.11
C LEU A 217 -12.32 -4.12 -0.03
N ILE A 218 -12.45 -3.23 -1.01
CA ILE A 218 -13.56 -2.26 -1.09
C ILE A 218 -14.91 -2.98 -1.11
N ASN A 219 -15.06 -4.00 -1.97
CA ASN A 219 -16.31 -4.73 -2.09
C ASN A 219 -16.70 -5.45 -0.79
N LEU A 220 -15.73 -6.00 -0.06
CA LEU A 220 -15.97 -6.61 1.26
C LEU A 220 -16.38 -5.58 2.30
N VAL A 221 -15.70 -4.44 2.37
CA VAL A 221 -16.08 -3.34 3.28
C VAL A 221 -17.50 -2.87 2.98
N LEU A 222 -17.84 -2.62 1.72
CA LEU A 222 -19.20 -2.22 1.33
C LEU A 222 -20.24 -3.32 1.63
N LYS A 223 -19.93 -4.60 1.38
CA LYS A 223 -20.78 -5.74 1.75
C LYS A 223 -21.06 -5.75 3.25
N TYR A 224 -20.05 -5.54 4.07
CA TYR A 224 -20.16 -5.61 5.54
C TYR A 224 -20.87 -4.40 6.14
N ILE A 225 -20.76 -3.24 5.53
CA ILE A 225 -21.59 -2.09 5.90
C ILE A 225 -23.06 -2.39 5.61
N GLY A 226 -23.36 -3.01 4.46
CA GLY A 226 -24.74 -3.32 4.05
C GLY A 226 -25.59 -2.04 3.96
N ASP A 227 -26.81 -2.10 4.51
CA ASP A 227 -27.75 -0.97 4.51
C ASP A 227 -27.51 0.04 5.64
N THR A 228 -26.52 -0.20 6.50
CA THR A 228 -26.20 0.73 7.61
C THR A 228 -25.69 2.05 7.04
N GLN A 229 -26.27 3.15 7.49
CA GLN A 229 -25.95 4.52 7.06
C GLN A 229 -25.68 5.39 8.28
N GLY A 230 -25.00 6.51 8.09
CA GLY A 230 -24.77 7.49 9.13
C GLY A 230 -23.32 7.98 9.19
N ASN A 231 -22.83 8.21 10.42
CA ASN A 231 -21.47 8.68 10.62
C ASN A 231 -20.51 7.48 10.63
N ILE A 232 -19.50 7.52 9.77
CA ILE A 232 -18.51 6.46 9.60
C ILE A 232 -17.13 7.04 9.88
N ALA A 233 -16.37 6.39 10.77
CA ALA A 233 -14.95 6.68 10.93
C ALA A 233 -14.14 5.74 10.03
N ASP A 234 -13.26 6.31 9.17
CA ASP A 234 -12.27 5.59 8.37
C ASP A 234 -10.90 5.90 8.96
N LEU A 235 -10.36 4.94 9.72
CA LEU A 235 -9.14 5.09 10.51
C LEU A 235 -7.96 4.48 9.78
N PHE A 236 -6.80 5.15 9.82
CA PHE A 236 -5.63 4.83 9.00
C PHE A 236 -5.96 4.92 7.50
N CYS A 237 -6.72 5.96 7.14
CA CYS A 237 -7.39 6.07 5.84
C CYS A 237 -6.44 6.22 4.64
N GLY A 238 -5.17 6.58 4.86
CA GLY A 238 -4.20 6.80 3.79
C GLY A 238 -4.68 7.81 2.75
N VAL A 239 -4.80 7.37 1.50
CA VAL A 239 -5.31 8.18 0.38
C VAL A 239 -6.85 8.16 0.29
N GLY A 240 -7.54 7.45 1.19
CA GLY A 240 -9.00 7.35 1.22
C GLY A 240 -9.58 6.15 0.50
N THR A 241 -8.86 5.03 0.46
CA THR A 241 -9.27 3.79 -0.24
C THR A 241 -10.71 3.38 0.07
N PHE A 242 -11.12 3.48 1.32
CA PHE A 242 -12.50 3.15 1.73
C PHE A 242 -13.39 4.38 1.79
N SER A 243 -12.83 5.54 2.11
CA SER A 243 -13.61 6.79 2.25
C SER A 243 -14.38 7.15 0.97
N TYR A 244 -13.78 7.02 -0.22
CA TYR A 244 -14.45 7.37 -1.48
C TYR A 244 -15.66 6.47 -1.78
N PRO A 245 -15.54 5.12 -1.78
CA PRO A 245 -16.69 4.26 -2.00
C PRO A 245 -17.79 4.44 -0.96
N LEU A 246 -17.42 4.70 0.30
CA LEU A 246 -18.38 4.97 1.38
C LEU A 246 -19.14 6.28 1.19
N ALA A 247 -18.46 7.30 0.67
CA ALA A 247 -19.06 8.61 0.41
C ALA A 247 -19.99 8.63 -0.81
N ALA A 248 -19.98 7.59 -1.64
CA ALA A 248 -20.89 7.45 -2.77
C ALA A 248 -22.37 7.41 -2.31
N ASN A 249 -22.64 6.93 -1.08
CA ASN A 249 -23.95 7.09 -0.46
C ASN A 249 -24.01 8.46 0.24
N PRO A 250 -24.85 9.40 -0.24
CA PRO A 250 -24.91 10.77 0.31
C PRO A 250 -25.44 10.84 1.76
N LYS A 251 -26.04 9.77 2.28
CA LYS A 251 -26.47 9.70 3.68
C LYS A 251 -25.33 9.39 4.64
N ASN A 252 -24.20 8.92 4.13
CA ASN A 252 -23.00 8.71 4.93
C ASN A 252 -22.25 10.03 5.15
N LYS A 253 -21.70 10.18 6.35
CA LYS A 253 -20.76 11.25 6.71
C LYS A 253 -19.47 10.59 7.14
N ILE A 254 -18.44 10.73 6.33
CA ILE A 254 -17.17 10.07 6.55
C ILE A 254 -16.23 11.00 7.31
N THR A 255 -15.64 10.51 8.42
CA THR A 255 -14.50 11.15 9.06
C THR A 255 -13.28 10.26 8.82
N ALA A 256 -12.41 10.71 7.92
CA ALA A 256 -11.20 10.02 7.51
C ALA A 256 -10.00 10.52 8.32
N ILE A 257 -9.25 9.62 8.94
CA ILE A 257 -8.20 9.95 9.90
C ILE A 257 -6.91 9.21 9.55
N ASP A 258 -5.81 9.98 9.43
CA ASP A 258 -4.45 9.45 9.24
C ASP A 258 -3.43 10.38 9.90
N SER A 259 -2.20 9.92 10.06
CA SER A 259 -1.09 10.71 10.62
C SER A 259 -0.29 11.47 9.56
N SER A 260 -0.28 11.00 8.32
CA SER A 260 0.56 11.53 7.25
C SER A 260 -0.04 12.80 6.65
N GLU A 261 0.66 13.91 6.81
CA GLU A 261 0.27 15.20 6.25
C GLU A 261 0.23 15.17 4.73
N GLU A 262 1.21 14.52 4.10
CA GLU A 262 1.34 14.43 2.65
C GLU A 262 0.18 13.64 2.04
N LEU A 263 -0.19 12.48 2.65
CA LEU A 263 -1.32 11.68 2.19
C LEU A 263 -2.62 12.45 2.31
N LEU A 264 -2.86 13.07 3.46
CA LEU A 264 -4.08 13.84 3.70
C LEU A 264 -4.18 15.08 2.82
N ALA A 265 -3.06 15.74 2.49
CA ALA A 265 -3.06 16.84 1.53
C ALA A 265 -3.43 16.37 0.10
N GLY A 266 -2.93 15.21 -0.33
CA GLY A 266 -3.33 14.57 -1.59
C GLY A 266 -4.80 14.17 -1.59
N PHE A 267 -5.25 13.58 -0.49
CA PHE A 267 -6.64 13.19 -0.27
C PHE A 267 -7.57 14.41 -0.35
N GLN A 268 -7.25 15.50 0.36
CA GLN A 268 -8.06 16.75 0.31
C GLN A 268 -8.14 17.34 -1.10
N LYS A 269 -7.02 17.33 -1.85
CA LYS A 269 -7.02 17.76 -3.27
C LYS A 269 -7.98 16.92 -4.11
N SER A 270 -8.01 15.61 -3.89
CA SER A 270 -8.88 14.69 -4.63
C SER A 270 -10.36 14.86 -4.24
N VAL A 271 -10.65 15.06 -2.95
CA VAL A 271 -12.01 15.38 -2.45
C VAL A 271 -12.52 16.67 -3.08
N ASN A 272 -11.70 17.71 -3.12
CA ASN A 272 -12.06 18.99 -3.74
C ASN A 272 -12.27 18.86 -5.25
N HIS A 273 -11.39 18.12 -5.94
CA HIS A 273 -11.49 17.88 -7.39
C HIS A 273 -12.79 17.18 -7.78
N ASN A 274 -13.19 16.19 -7.00
CA ASN A 274 -14.41 15.42 -7.23
C ASN A 274 -15.65 16.05 -6.58
N THR A 275 -15.52 17.18 -5.91
CA THR A 275 -16.62 17.91 -5.24
C THR A 275 -17.40 17.02 -4.27
N ILE A 276 -16.71 16.28 -3.39
CA ILE A 276 -17.32 15.34 -2.43
C ILE A 276 -17.59 16.08 -1.10
N PRO A 277 -18.86 16.35 -0.73
CA PRO A 277 -19.18 17.20 0.41
C PRO A 277 -19.21 16.46 1.75
N ASN A 278 -19.29 15.14 1.74
CA ASN A 278 -19.57 14.30 2.90
C ASN A 278 -18.32 13.58 3.45
N ILE A 279 -17.11 14.00 3.08
CA ILE A 279 -15.85 13.54 3.68
C ILE A 279 -15.21 14.70 4.47
N LYS A 280 -14.97 14.45 5.74
CA LYS A 280 -14.15 15.29 6.63
C LYS A 280 -12.81 14.59 6.85
N ILE A 281 -11.71 15.28 6.61
CA ILE A 281 -10.35 14.77 6.76
C ILE A 281 -9.75 15.33 8.05
N CYS A 282 -9.17 14.47 8.89
CA CYS A 282 -8.57 14.83 10.16
C CYS A 282 -7.16 14.24 10.27
N ARG A 283 -6.18 15.03 10.71
CA ARG A 283 -4.83 14.54 11.01
C ARG A 283 -4.72 14.13 12.46
N LYS A 284 -4.43 12.84 12.73
CA LYS A 284 -4.17 12.33 14.08
C LYS A 284 -3.30 11.07 14.02
N ASN A 285 -2.31 10.98 14.89
CA ASN A 285 -1.51 9.77 15.05
C ASN A 285 -2.24 8.80 15.98
N LEU A 286 -2.96 7.84 15.40
CA LEU A 286 -3.81 6.89 16.14
C LEU A 286 -3.02 5.87 16.98
N PHE A 287 -1.72 5.68 16.70
CA PHE A 287 -0.85 4.85 17.55
C PHE A 287 -0.53 5.51 18.89
N LYS A 288 -0.35 6.85 18.89
CA LYS A 288 -0.02 7.62 20.10
C LYS A 288 -1.27 8.18 20.77
N TYR A 289 -2.24 8.56 19.99
CA TYR A 289 -3.46 9.25 20.40
C TYR A 289 -4.66 8.61 19.70
N PRO A 290 -5.09 7.39 20.12
CA PRO A 290 -6.29 6.78 19.55
C PRO A 290 -7.50 7.68 19.83
N LEU A 291 -8.57 7.51 19.07
CA LEU A 291 -9.84 8.15 19.37
C LEU A 291 -10.38 7.59 20.68
N ASP A 292 -10.65 8.47 21.63
CA ASP A 292 -11.26 8.10 22.91
C ASP A 292 -12.79 7.92 22.79
N SER A 293 -13.45 7.53 23.90
CA SER A 293 -14.90 7.30 23.93
C SER A 293 -15.73 8.52 23.54
N ASN A 294 -15.25 9.74 23.81
CA ASN A 294 -15.97 10.97 23.44
C ASN A 294 -15.83 11.24 21.94
N GLU A 295 -14.65 11.03 21.38
CA GLU A 295 -14.37 11.20 19.96
C GLU A 295 -15.04 10.12 19.10
N LEU A 296 -15.20 8.90 19.63
CA LEU A 296 -15.88 7.78 18.98
C LEU A 296 -17.40 7.86 19.07
N LYS A 297 -17.91 8.60 20.03
CA LYS A 297 -19.35 8.73 20.25
C LYS A 297 -20.05 9.30 19.02
N GLY A 298 -21.10 8.61 18.57
CA GLY A 298 -21.92 9.03 17.42
C GLY A 298 -21.43 8.51 16.06
N PHE A 299 -20.39 7.67 16.04
CA PHE A 299 -20.12 6.85 14.86
C PHE A 299 -20.94 5.56 14.93
N GLU A 300 -21.70 5.29 13.89
CA GLU A 300 -22.43 4.04 13.69
C GLU A 300 -21.50 2.91 13.26
N ILE A 301 -20.46 3.27 12.49
CA ILE A 301 -19.51 2.32 11.90
C ILE A 301 -18.09 2.85 12.08
N VAL A 302 -17.17 1.95 12.40
CA VAL A 302 -15.73 2.19 12.35
C VAL A 302 -15.10 1.23 11.35
N VAL A 303 -14.38 1.74 10.37
CA VAL A 303 -13.51 0.98 9.45
C VAL A 303 -12.08 1.30 9.80
N PHE A 304 -11.19 0.31 9.85
CA PHE A 304 -9.76 0.57 10.00
C PHE A 304 -8.91 -0.39 9.17
N ASP A 305 -7.80 0.14 8.60
CA ASP A 305 -6.78 -0.58 7.82
C ASP A 305 -5.38 -0.15 8.31
N PRO A 306 -4.94 -0.62 9.46
CA PRO A 306 -3.67 -0.22 10.06
C PRO A 306 -2.48 -0.86 9.36
N PRO A 307 -1.27 -0.28 9.47
CA PRO A 307 -0.03 -0.94 9.11
C PRO A 307 0.16 -2.26 9.89
N ARG A 308 1.20 -3.02 9.57
CA ARG A 308 1.52 -4.32 10.18
C ARG A 308 1.53 -4.37 11.72
N ALA A 309 1.64 -3.22 12.38
CA ALA A 309 1.59 -3.11 13.84
C ALA A 309 0.20 -3.37 14.44
N GLY A 310 -0.86 -3.38 13.61
CA GLY A 310 -2.24 -3.54 14.07
C GLY A 310 -2.83 -2.26 14.66
N ALA A 311 -4.02 -2.36 15.25
CA ALA A 311 -4.79 -1.24 15.81
C ALA A 311 -5.01 -1.37 17.34
N ALA A 312 -4.11 -2.03 18.07
CA ALA A 312 -4.30 -2.42 19.48
C ALA A 312 -4.75 -1.26 20.38
N ALA A 313 -4.15 -0.07 20.25
CA ALA A 313 -4.55 1.09 21.03
C ALA A 313 -5.98 1.54 20.69
N GLN A 314 -6.37 1.50 19.43
CA GLN A 314 -7.70 1.93 18.99
C GLN A 314 -8.78 0.90 19.35
N THR A 315 -8.52 -0.39 19.16
CA THR A 315 -9.46 -1.46 19.53
C THR A 315 -9.71 -1.50 21.02
N ALA A 316 -8.68 -1.23 21.86
CA ALA A 316 -8.85 -1.07 23.30
C ALA A 316 -9.79 0.09 23.65
N GLN A 317 -9.71 1.23 22.97
CA GLN A 317 -10.64 2.36 23.20
C GLN A 317 -12.08 1.98 22.78
N ILE A 318 -12.27 1.33 21.64
CA ILE A 318 -13.59 0.87 21.19
C ILE A 318 -14.18 -0.13 22.18
N ALA A 319 -13.38 -1.10 22.64
CA ALA A 319 -13.81 -2.12 23.60
C ALA A 319 -14.23 -1.53 24.95
N ALA A 320 -13.54 -0.49 25.41
CA ALA A 320 -13.79 0.16 26.70
C ALA A 320 -14.97 1.14 26.72
N MET A 321 -15.58 1.45 25.57
CA MET A 321 -16.73 2.36 25.50
C MET A 321 -17.94 1.82 26.28
N PRO A 322 -18.79 2.70 26.86
CA PRO A 322 -20.13 2.31 27.32
C PRO A 322 -20.95 1.73 26.15
N ASP A 323 -21.72 0.68 26.43
CA ASP A 323 -22.42 -0.08 25.37
C ASP A 323 -23.37 0.81 24.54
N GLU A 324 -24.05 1.75 25.16
CA GLU A 324 -24.96 2.68 24.48
C GLU A 324 -24.28 3.60 23.46
N ASN A 325 -22.97 3.80 23.60
CA ASN A 325 -22.19 4.70 22.74
C ASN A 325 -21.30 3.95 21.74
N LYS A 326 -21.20 2.61 21.83
CA LYS A 326 -20.37 1.80 20.92
C LYS A 326 -20.88 1.86 19.49
N PRO A 327 -19.98 1.92 18.49
CA PRO A 327 -20.34 1.68 17.10
C PRO A 327 -21.11 0.36 16.94
N GLN A 328 -22.12 0.36 16.09
CA GLN A 328 -22.89 -0.86 15.81
C GLN A 328 -22.04 -1.89 15.06
N LYS A 329 -21.17 -1.42 14.17
CA LYS A 329 -20.27 -2.24 13.36
C LYS A 329 -18.84 -1.75 13.44
N VAL A 330 -17.92 -2.70 13.51
CA VAL A 330 -16.49 -2.47 13.31
C VAL A 330 -16.05 -3.36 12.16
N ILE A 331 -15.41 -2.75 11.14
CA ILE A 331 -14.87 -3.48 9.99
C ILE A 331 -13.35 -3.35 10.06
N ALA A 332 -12.70 -4.47 10.29
CA ALA A 332 -11.24 -4.56 10.39
C ALA A 332 -10.64 -5.10 9.10
N VAL A 333 -9.77 -4.33 8.45
CA VAL A 333 -8.86 -4.79 7.42
C VAL A 333 -7.49 -4.96 8.07
N SER A 334 -6.78 -6.04 7.76
CA SER A 334 -5.48 -6.30 8.39
C SER A 334 -4.55 -7.10 7.48
N CYS A 335 -3.34 -6.61 7.30
CA CYS A 335 -2.27 -7.29 6.55
C CYS A 335 -1.39 -8.20 7.42
N ASN A 336 -1.69 -8.32 8.72
CA ASN A 336 -0.93 -9.15 9.64
C ASN A 336 -1.85 -10.02 10.50
N PRO A 337 -1.92 -11.33 10.24
CA PRO A 337 -2.78 -12.25 11.00
C PRO A 337 -2.56 -12.26 12.52
N HIS A 338 -1.31 -12.05 12.98
CA HIS A 338 -1.02 -12.06 14.42
C HIS A 338 -1.58 -10.85 15.15
N THR A 339 -1.42 -9.65 14.57
CA THR A 339 -2.01 -8.44 15.16
C THR A 339 -3.52 -8.44 15.02
N PHE A 340 -4.05 -9.01 13.93
CA PHE A 340 -5.49 -9.20 13.74
C PHE A 340 -6.12 -10.03 14.88
N VAL A 341 -5.49 -11.15 15.27
CA VAL A 341 -5.99 -11.98 16.40
C VAL A 341 -6.09 -11.17 17.69
N ASN A 342 -5.07 -10.35 18.00
CA ASN A 342 -5.07 -9.52 19.19
C ASN A 342 -6.17 -8.46 19.15
N ASP A 343 -6.31 -7.77 18.02
CA ASP A 343 -7.34 -6.75 17.79
C ASP A 343 -8.74 -7.36 17.88
N ALA A 344 -8.94 -8.55 17.27
CA ALA A 344 -10.20 -9.28 17.32
C ALA A 344 -10.58 -9.70 18.73
N ASN A 345 -9.65 -10.31 19.48
CA ASN A 345 -9.90 -10.73 20.86
C ASN A 345 -10.21 -9.55 21.78
N THR A 346 -9.58 -8.39 21.53
CA THR A 346 -9.87 -7.15 22.27
C THR A 346 -11.31 -6.67 22.01
N LEU A 347 -11.74 -6.66 20.74
CA LEU A 347 -13.12 -6.28 20.41
C LEU A 347 -14.13 -7.26 20.95
N ILE A 348 -13.87 -8.57 20.90
CA ILE A 348 -14.76 -9.60 21.45
C ILE A 348 -14.91 -9.42 22.98
N SER A 349 -13.82 -9.21 23.70
CA SER A 349 -13.87 -8.94 25.14
C SER A 349 -14.62 -7.64 25.48
N GLY A 350 -14.69 -6.72 24.52
CA GLY A 350 -15.45 -5.47 24.58
C GLY A 350 -16.90 -5.59 24.16
N GLY A 351 -17.49 -6.79 23.99
CA GLY A 351 -18.91 -6.97 23.68
C GLY A 351 -19.24 -6.97 22.18
N TYR A 352 -18.26 -7.24 21.33
CA TYR A 352 -18.51 -7.50 19.90
C TYR A 352 -18.45 -8.99 19.60
N ARG A 353 -19.09 -9.39 18.51
CA ARG A 353 -18.89 -10.72 17.91
C ARG A 353 -18.48 -10.60 16.45
N ILE A 354 -17.68 -11.53 15.99
CA ILE A 354 -17.35 -11.66 14.58
C ILE A 354 -18.52 -12.31 13.84
N ILE A 355 -18.98 -11.65 12.78
CA ILE A 355 -20.02 -12.12 11.88
C ILE A 355 -19.43 -12.88 10.72
N GLU A 356 -18.36 -12.38 10.13
CA GLU A 356 -17.64 -13.03 9.02
C GLU A 356 -16.20 -12.53 8.96
N VAL A 357 -15.26 -13.43 8.62
CA VAL A 357 -13.87 -13.06 8.26
C VAL A 357 -13.59 -13.61 6.88
N THR A 358 -13.04 -12.77 6.00
CA THR A 358 -12.68 -13.16 4.63
C THR A 358 -11.19 -12.95 4.38
N LEU A 359 -10.55 -13.99 3.82
CA LEU A 359 -9.18 -13.94 3.33
C LEU A 359 -9.14 -13.26 1.95
N VAL A 360 -8.27 -12.26 1.79
CA VAL A 360 -7.94 -11.65 0.49
C VAL A 360 -6.43 -11.83 0.25
N ASP A 361 -6.08 -12.65 -0.73
CA ASP A 361 -4.70 -12.92 -1.10
C ASP A 361 -4.29 -12.05 -2.30
N GLN A 362 -3.93 -10.78 -1.99
CA GLN A 362 -3.41 -9.85 -3.00
C GLN A 362 -1.89 -9.94 -3.21
N PHE A 363 -1.18 -10.67 -2.34
CA PHE A 363 0.26 -10.88 -2.43
C PHE A 363 0.57 -12.32 -2.85
N VAL A 364 0.12 -12.68 -4.04
CA VAL A 364 0.15 -14.06 -4.56
C VAL A 364 1.53 -14.71 -4.41
N TYR A 365 1.56 -15.94 -3.97
CA TYR A 365 2.77 -16.75 -3.67
C TYR A 365 3.67 -16.20 -2.55
N SER A 366 3.23 -15.17 -1.81
CA SER A 366 3.95 -14.69 -0.63
C SER A 366 3.41 -15.28 0.68
N THR A 367 4.11 -15.03 1.77
CA THR A 367 3.64 -15.36 3.13
C THR A 367 2.58 -14.39 3.66
N HIS A 368 2.33 -13.29 2.98
CA HIS A 368 1.40 -12.26 3.40
C HIS A 368 -0.03 -12.61 3.02
N SER A 369 -0.98 -12.17 3.84
CA SER A 369 -2.42 -12.29 3.60
C SER A 369 -3.11 -11.08 4.16
N GLU A 370 -4.18 -10.63 3.50
CA GLU A 370 -5.10 -9.64 4.03
C GLU A 370 -6.33 -10.36 4.59
N LEU A 371 -6.82 -9.86 5.71
CA LEU A 371 -8.05 -10.30 6.35
C LEU A 371 -9.02 -9.14 6.41
N VAL A 372 -10.28 -9.40 6.09
CA VAL A 372 -11.37 -8.42 6.28
C VAL A 372 -12.41 -9.06 7.17
N ALA A 373 -12.71 -8.43 8.29
CA ALA A 373 -13.63 -8.94 9.29
C ALA A 373 -14.75 -7.94 9.60
N LEU A 374 -15.97 -8.45 9.74
CA LEU A 374 -17.10 -7.72 10.27
C LEU A 374 -17.32 -8.11 11.73
N PHE A 375 -17.32 -7.11 12.60
CA PHE A 375 -17.75 -7.21 13.99
C PHE A 375 -19.06 -6.47 14.17
N GLU A 376 -20.00 -7.07 14.88
CA GLU A 376 -21.24 -6.42 15.32
C GLU A 376 -21.32 -6.41 16.85
N LYS A 377 -21.84 -5.32 17.38
CA LYS A 377 -22.10 -5.17 18.81
C LYS A 377 -23.17 -6.17 19.25
N LEU A 378 -22.97 -6.85 20.40
CA LEU A 378 -23.91 -7.77 21.02
C LEU A 378 -25.10 -7.05 21.67
#